data_cc2cf95a109223ee6fc0cd779a4e6989
#
_entry.id   cc2cf95a109223ee6fc0cd779a4e6989
#
_cell.length_a   1.000
_cell.length_b   1.000
_cell.length_c   1.000
_cell.angle_alpha   90.00
_cell.angle_beta   90.00
_cell.angle_gamma   90.00
#
_symmetry.space_group_name_H-M   'P 1'
#
loop_
_entity.id
_entity.type
_entity.pdbx_description
1 polymer ?
#
loop_
_entity_poly.entity_id
_entity_poly.type
_entity_poly.pdbx_seq_one_letter_code
_entity_poly.pdbx_strand_id
1 'polypeptide(L)'
;YGNEQGTGAGIKQGLQQAGLKREDIFVTTKLYNGDQGNADKVTNAFNGQLQALGLDYIDLYLMHWPVDAHFIESYHAMEQLYKAGKIRAIGVSNFDNDRMEKLLEAAEIVPAVNQMEFNPTNQERDILTFDQSHGIQLAAWSPLGGGRSLKNPVIEKLADKYHKTAAQIILRWEWQRDLIMVVKSVHEDRIISNSQIFDFELSDEDVQTINQLDEGKRGLWYSDFQWHDPNAKIANAIDHWDDTDPSKPL
;
A
#
# COMPACT_ATOMS: atom_id res chain seq x y z
N TYR A 1 -2.09 3.44 11.99
CA TYR A 1 -1.12 2.65 12.76
C TYR A 1 -0.67 3.39 14.04
N GLY A 2 -1.13 4.62 14.28
CA GLY A 2 -0.77 5.40 15.48
C GLY A 2 0.68 5.84 15.54
N ASN A 3 1.36 5.91 14.41
CA ASN A 3 2.79 6.25 14.33
C ASN A 3 3.08 7.55 13.55
N GLU A 4 2.07 8.35 13.25
CA GLU A 4 2.19 9.58 12.45
C GLU A 4 3.19 10.57 13.04
N GLN A 5 3.23 10.75 14.36
CA GLN A 5 4.19 11.65 15.00
C GLN A 5 5.64 11.20 14.78
N GLY A 6 5.90 9.90 14.96
CA GLY A 6 7.22 9.32 14.71
C GLY A 6 7.62 9.43 13.24
N THR A 7 6.69 9.16 12.34
CA THR A 7 6.87 9.30 10.90
C THR A 7 7.17 10.75 10.51
N GLY A 8 6.42 11.72 11.03
CA GLY A 8 6.63 13.14 10.80
C GLY A 8 8.00 13.63 11.31
N ALA A 9 8.40 13.18 12.50
CA ALA A 9 9.72 13.48 13.03
C ALA A 9 10.85 12.90 12.15
N GLY A 10 10.68 11.64 11.69
CA GLY A 10 11.61 10.99 10.77
C GLY A 10 11.71 11.69 9.41
N ILE A 11 10.58 12.10 8.83
CA ILE A 11 10.54 12.91 7.60
C ILE A 11 11.33 14.20 7.77
N LYS A 12 11.03 14.96 8.81
CA LYS A 12 11.71 16.23 9.10
C LYS A 12 13.23 16.05 9.23
N GLN A 13 13.64 15.06 10.00
CA GLN A 13 15.06 14.76 10.22
C GLN A 13 15.73 14.30 8.92
N GLY A 14 15.10 13.39 8.19
CA GLY A 14 15.64 12.84 6.93
C GLY A 14 15.82 13.93 5.87
N LEU A 15 14.82 14.79 5.68
CA LEU A 15 14.92 15.93 4.78
C LEU A 15 16.07 16.87 5.14
N GLN A 16 16.21 17.20 6.43
CA GLN A 16 17.30 18.05 6.91
C GLN A 16 18.66 17.41 6.66
N GLN A 17 18.82 16.12 6.96
CA GLN A 17 20.10 15.40 6.79
C GLN A 17 20.48 15.25 5.32
N ALA A 18 19.50 15.03 4.44
CA ALA A 18 19.72 14.85 3.00
C ALA A 18 19.79 16.19 2.23
N GLY A 19 19.51 17.34 2.87
CA GLY A 19 19.39 18.62 2.20
C GLY A 19 18.22 18.70 1.22
N LEU A 20 17.18 17.91 1.44
CA LEU A 20 15.98 17.82 0.62
C LEU A 20 14.84 18.70 1.17
N LYS A 21 13.88 19.02 0.31
CA LYS A 21 12.66 19.75 0.64
C LYS A 21 11.45 18.79 0.71
N ARG A 22 10.33 19.28 1.25
CA ARG A 22 9.07 18.53 1.31
C ARG A 22 8.60 18.03 -0.06
N GLU A 23 8.83 18.79 -1.10
CA GLU A 23 8.46 18.49 -2.49
C GLU A 23 9.29 17.36 -3.13
N ASP A 24 10.43 17.04 -2.53
CA ASP A 24 11.35 15.99 -3.03
C ASP A 24 10.94 14.58 -2.53
N ILE A 25 9.94 14.50 -1.64
CA ILE A 25 9.43 13.24 -1.11
C ILE A 25 7.93 13.10 -1.39
N PHE A 26 7.50 11.85 -1.48
CA PHE A 26 6.10 11.49 -1.68
C PHE A 26 5.56 10.82 -0.42
N VAL A 27 4.57 11.45 0.23
CA VAL A 27 4.01 10.98 1.50
C VAL A 27 2.60 10.44 1.27
N THR A 28 2.40 9.18 1.65
CA THR A 28 1.11 8.51 1.63
C THR A 28 0.63 8.24 3.05
N THR A 29 -0.62 8.53 3.33
CA THR A 29 -1.32 8.05 4.54
C THR A 29 -2.74 7.63 4.19
N LYS A 30 -3.49 7.10 5.16
CA LYS A 30 -4.78 6.48 4.91
C LYS A 30 -5.85 6.96 5.88
N LEU A 31 -7.08 7.08 5.36
CA LEU A 31 -8.28 7.22 6.17
C LEU A 31 -8.61 5.87 6.81
N TYR A 32 -8.55 5.79 8.13
CA TYR A 32 -8.86 4.57 8.86
C TYR A 32 -10.35 4.24 8.80
N ASN A 33 -10.70 2.97 8.96
CA ASN A 33 -12.09 2.51 8.87
C ASN A 33 -13.03 3.19 9.86
N GLY A 34 -12.58 3.33 11.11
CA GLY A 34 -13.32 4.02 12.15
C GLY A 34 -13.56 5.51 11.90
N ASP A 35 -12.80 6.12 10.99
CA ASP A 35 -12.90 7.54 10.64
C ASP A 35 -13.72 7.79 9.37
N GLN A 36 -14.22 6.74 8.72
CA GLN A 36 -15.12 6.84 7.59
C GLN A 36 -16.52 7.33 8.04
N GLY A 37 -17.19 8.07 7.17
CA GLY A 37 -18.52 8.63 7.39
C GLY A 37 -18.67 9.99 6.72
N ASN A 38 -19.39 10.90 7.36
CA ASN A 38 -19.67 12.23 6.81
C ASN A 38 -18.41 13.11 6.66
N ALA A 39 -18.57 14.21 5.91
CA ALA A 39 -17.47 15.10 5.56
C ALA A 39 -16.73 15.67 6.78
N ASP A 40 -17.44 15.99 7.86
CA ASP A 40 -16.82 16.53 9.07
C ASP A 40 -15.90 15.50 9.73
N LYS A 41 -16.35 14.24 9.81
CA LYS A 41 -15.57 13.16 10.41
C LYS A 41 -14.29 12.89 9.63
N VAL A 42 -14.39 12.76 8.31
CA VAL A 42 -13.24 12.55 7.42
C VAL A 42 -12.28 13.74 7.48
N THR A 43 -12.79 14.97 7.45
CA THR A 43 -11.98 16.19 7.50
C THR A 43 -11.24 16.31 8.83
N ASN A 44 -11.91 16.00 9.95
CA ASN A 44 -11.28 16.04 11.27
C ASN A 44 -10.18 14.99 11.40
N ALA A 45 -10.40 13.77 10.91
CA ALA A 45 -9.37 12.73 10.88
C ALA A 45 -8.15 13.16 10.05
N PHE A 46 -8.40 13.67 8.84
CA PHE A 46 -7.34 14.16 7.96
C PHE A 46 -6.52 15.29 8.59
N ASN A 47 -7.17 16.29 9.19
CA ASN A 47 -6.50 17.40 9.86
C ASN A 47 -5.67 16.92 11.05
N GLY A 48 -6.18 15.95 11.83
CA GLY A 48 -5.44 15.32 12.91
C GLY A 48 -4.16 14.61 12.42
N GLN A 49 -4.25 13.90 11.30
CA GLN A 49 -3.11 13.24 10.67
C GLN A 49 -2.08 14.25 10.14
N LEU A 50 -2.52 15.32 9.45
CA LEU A 50 -1.63 16.39 9.01
C LEU A 50 -0.88 17.02 10.18
N GLN A 51 -1.58 17.31 11.27
CA GLN A 51 -0.97 17.89 12.48
C GLN A 51 0.05 16.93 13.09
N ALA A 52 -0.29 15.64 13.20
CA ALA A 52 0.60 14.63 13.78
C ALA A 52 1.86 14.41 12.92
N LEU A 53 1.72 14.42 11.60
CA LEU A 53 2.83 14.34 10.65
C LEU A 53 3.66 15.64 10.58
N GLY A 54 3.09 16.78 11.01
CA GLY A 54 3.72 18.10 10.87
C GLY A 54 3.86 18.55 9.42
N LEU A 55 2.86 18.23 8.59
CA LEU A 55 2.84 18.53 7.16
C LEU A 55 1.67 19.46 6.79
N ASP A 56 1.81 20.18 5.67
CA ASP A 56 0.79 21.09 5.15
C ASP A 56 -0.12 20.41 4.11
N TYR A 57 0.36 19.33 3.48
CA TYR A 57 -0.37 18.55 2.48
C TYR A 57 0.11 17.09 2.47
N ILE A 58 -0.71 16.21 1.88
CA ILE A 58 -0.41 14.80 1.62
C ILE A 58 -0.35 14.58 0.11
N ASP A 59 0.63 13.79 -0.36
CA ASP A 59 0.75 13.48 -1.78
C ASP A 59 -0.29 12.47 -2.23
N LEU A 60 -0.53 11.42 -1.45
CA LEU A 60 -1.57 10.42 -1.72
C LEU A 60 -2.34 10.08 -0.44
N TYR A 61 -3.65 10.27 -0.48
CA TYR A 61 -4.54 9.87 0.61
C TYR A 61 -5.43 8.72 0.17
N LEU A 62 -5.31 7.59 0.87
CA LEU A 62 -6.04 6.37 0.54
C LEU A 62 -7.16 6.12 1.55
N MET A 63 -8.30 5.63 1.10
CA MET A 63 -9.23 4.94 1.97
C MET A 63 -8.65 3.56 2.32
N HIS A 64 -8.51 3.23 3.62
CA HIS A 64 -7.74 2.05 4.03
C HIS A 64 -8.44 0.73 3.68
N TRP A 65 -9.76 0.64 3.91
CA TRP A 65 -10.64 -0.44 3.52
C TRP A 65 -12.01 0.12 3.17
N PRO A 66 -12.78 -0.50 2.27
CA PRO A 66 -14.15 -0.07 2.02
C PRO A 66 -15.06 -0.50 3.19
N VAL A 67 -15.62 0.45 3.92
CA VAL A 67 -16.71 0.18 4.87
C VAL A 67 -18.01 0.37 4.12
N ASP A 68 -18.75 -0.70 3.81
CA ASP A 68 -19.89 -0.71 2.88
C ASP A 68 -20.93 0.39 3.14
N ALA A 69 -21.16 0.74 4.39
CA ALA A 69 -22.11 1.79 4.75
C ALA A 69 -21.58 3.22 4.53
N HIS A 70 -20.28 3.42 4.32
CA HIS A 70 -19.64 4.72 4.43
C HIS A 70 -18.64 5.08 3.32
N PHE A 71 -18.17 4.12 2.53
CA PHE A 71 -17.04 4.37 1.64
C PHE A 71 -17.34 5.43 0.56
N ILE A 72 -18.56 5.46 0.00
CA ILE A 72 -18.94 6.46 -1.01
C ILE A 72 -18.96 7.86 -0.40
N GLU A 73 -19.66 8.05 0.73
CA GLU A 73 -19.73 9.33 1.43
C GLU A 73 -18.33 9.82 1.83
N SER A 74 -17.51 8.92 2.35
CA SER A 74 -16.12 9.22 2.73
C SER A 74 -15.26 9.61 1.55
N TYR A 75 -15.45 8.95 0.40
CA TYR A 75 -14.71 9.29 -0.81
C TYR A 75 -15.06 10.69 -1.32
N HIS A 76 -16.33 11.06 -1.30
CA HIS A 76 -16.75 12.44 -1.61
C HIS A 76 -16.09 13.48 -0.69
N ALA A 77 -15.94 13.17 0.59
CA ALA A 77 -15.20 14.05 1.50
C ALA A 77 -13.70 14.14 1.12
N MET A 78 -13.07 13.04 0.70
CA MET A 78 -11.70 13.05 0.21
C MET A 78 -11.58 13.88 -1.09
N GLU A 79 -12.57 13.83 -1.99
CA GLU A 79 -12.62 14.68 -3.20
C GLU A 79 -12.66 16.17 -2.84
N GLN A 80 -13.38 16.56 -1.79
CA GLN A 80 -13.40 17.95 -1.34
C GLN A 80 -12.02 18.39 -0.81
N LEU A 81 -11.34 17.55 -0.06
CA LEU A 81 -9.97 17.81 0.41
C LEU A 81 -8.97 17.92 -0.76
N TYR A 82 -9.13 17.10 -1.79
CA TYR A 82 -8.36 17.18 -3.04
C TYR A 82 -8.61 18.51 -3.76
N LYS A 83 -9.88 18.88 -3.98
CA LYS A 83 -10.27 20.15 -4.61
C LYS A 83 -9.78 21.38 -3.82
N ALA A 84 -9.67 21.26 -2.50
CA ALA A 84 -9.09 22.27 -1.61
C ALA A 84 -7.53 22.31 -1.65
N GLY A 85 -6.89 21.46 -2.42
CA GLY A 85 -5.42 21.41 -2.54
C GLY A 85 -4.69 20.84 -1.33
N LYS A 86 -5.42 20.16 -0.42
CA LYS A 86 -4.83 19.53 0.77
C LYS A 86 -4.24 18.15 0.47
N ILE A 87 -4.70 17.52 -0.58
CA ILE A 87 -4.28 16.21 -1.08
C ILE A 87 -3.93 16.36 -2.56
N ARG A 88 -2.83 15.80 -3.02
CA ARG A 88 -2.39 15.86 -4.43
C ARG A 88 -2.98 14.73 -5.28
N ALA A 89 -3.24 13.57 -4.67
CA ALA A 89 -3.91 12.44 -5.29
C ALA A 89 -4.73 11.68 -4.25
N ILE A 90 -5.89 11.18 -4.66
CA ILE A 90 -6.75 10.33 -3.84
C ILE A 90 -6.82 8.93 -4.43
N GLY A 91 -6.99 7.94 -3.58
CA GLY A 91 -7.12 6.55 -3.98
C GLY A 91 -7.77 5.71 -2.89
N VAL A 92 -7.74 4.42 -3.10
CA VAL A 92 -8.36 3.45 -2.21
C VAL A 92 -7.40 2.30 -1.92
N SER A 93 -7.76 1.48 -0.96
CA SER A 93 -7.03 0.25 -0.65
C SER A 93 -8.02 -0.87 -0.35
N ASN A 94 -7.71 -2.07 -0.81
CA ASN A 94 -8.49 -3.29 -0.60
C ASN A 94 -9.89 -3.27 -1.23
N PHE A 95 -10.05 -2.56 -2.34
CA PHE A 95 -11.29 -2.55 -3.11
C PHE A 95 -11.30 -3.70 -4.10
N ASP A 96 -12.29 -4.58 -4.00
CA ASP A 96 -12.63 -5.55 -5.04
C ASP A 96 -13.39 -4.87 -6.20
N ASN A 97 -13.61 -5.62 -7.29
CA ASN A 97 -14.24 -5.07 -8.48
C ASN A 97 -15.66 -4.55 -8.19
N ASP A 98 -16.46 -5.28 -7.39
CA ASP A 98 -17.85 -4.89 -7.08
C ASP A 98 -17.91 -3.55 -6.32
N ARG A 99 -17.00 -3.32 -5.38
CA ARG A 99 -16.92 -2.07 -4.63
C ARG A 99 -16.32 -0.94 -5.45
N MET A 100 -15.35 -1.29 -6.31
CA MET A 100 -14.76 -0.31 -7.22
C MET A 100 -15.78 0.17 -8.25
N GLU A 101 -16.59 -0.71 -8.85
CA GLU A 101 -17.67 -0.32 -9.76
C GLU A 101 -18.63 0.66 -9.10
N LYS A 102 -19.12 0.34 -7.90
CA LYS A 102 -20.00 1.22 -7.13
C LYS A 102 -19.37 2.58 -6.82
N LEU A 103 -18.07 2.58 -6.53
CA LEU A 103 -17.35 3.82 -6.28
C LEU A 103 -17.25 4.66 -7.56
N LEU A 104 -16.88 4.04 -8.68
CA LEU A 104 -16.74 4.72 -9.98
C LEU A 104 -18.05 5.30 -10.49
N GLU A 105 -19.19 4.66 -10.20
CA GLU A 105 -20.51 5.20 -10.52
C GLU A 105 -20.85 6.49 -9.75
N ALA A 106 -20.31 6.65 -8.54
CA ALA A 106 -20.60 7.76 -7.64
C ALA A 106 -19.52 8.86 -7.64
N ALA A 107 -18.27 8.50 -7.91
CA ALA A 107 -17.13 9.40 -7.78
C ALA A 107 -17.05 10.41 -8.93
N GLU A 108 -16.69 11.65 -8.60
CA GLU A 108 -16.33 12.68 -9.59
C GLU A 108 -14.87 12.55 -10.04
N ILE A 109 -14.01 11.98 -9.19
CA ILE A 109 -12.58 11.81 -9.42
C ILE A 109 -12.26 10.33 -9.32
N VAL A 110 -11.77 9.74 -10.41
CA VAL A 110 -11.32 8.35 -10.43
C VAL A 110 -10.18 8.16 -9.44
N PRO A 111 -10.19 7.10 -8.59
CA PRO A 111 -9.07 6.79 -7.73
C PRO A 111 -7.78 6.64 -8.52
N ALA A 112 -6.72 7.35 -8.14
CA ALA A 112 -5.43 7.22 -8.82
C ALA A 112 -4.76 5.86 -8.54
N VAL A 113 -5.06 5.28 -7.37
CA VAL A 113 -4.42 4.05 -6.87
C VAL A 113 -5.46 3.17 -6.17
N ASN A 114 -5.38 1.86 -6.42
CA ASN A 114 -5.93 0.83 -5.56
C ASN A 114 -4.76 0.05 -4.92
N GLN A 115 -4.61 0.14 -3.60
CA GLN A 115 -3.53 -0.56 -2.90
C GLN A 115 -4.03 -1.91 -2.39
N MET A 116 -3.53 -3.01 -2.96
CA MET A 116 -3.98 -4.38 -2.71
C MET A 116 -2.87 -5.26 -2.12
N GLU A 117 -3.24 -6.35 -1.44
CA GLU A 117 -2.28 -7.42 -1.19
C GLU A 117 -1.84 -7.99 -2.53
N PHE A 118 -0.55 -7.87 -2.80
CA PHE A 118 0.00 -8.40 -4.03
C PHE A 118 1.41 -8.96 -3.79
N ASN A 119 1.64 -10.19 -4.21
CA ASN A 119 2.91 -10.90 -4.09
C ASN A 119 2.94 -12.08 -5.06
N PRO A 120 4.05 -12.81 -5.22
CA PRO A 120 4.13 -13.92 -6.18
C PRO A 120 3.04 -14.98 -6.07
N THR A 121 2.50 -15.24 -4.87
CA THR A 121 1.48 -16.27 -4.64
C THR A 121 0.04 -15.73 -4.61
N ASN A 122 -0.12 -14.41 -4.66
CA ASN A 122 -1.41 -13.72 -4.74
C ASN A 122 -1.29 -12.54 -5.70
N GLN A 123 -1.71 -12.69 -6.94
CA GLN A 123 -1.47 -11.69 -7.99
C GLN A 123 -2.71 -10.89 -8.39
N GLU A 124 -3.84 -11.12 -7.73
CA GLU A 124 -5.10 -10.34 -7.90
C GLU A 124 -5.38 -9.98 -9.37
N ARG A 125 -5.26 -10.96 -10.29
CA ARG A 125 -5.25 -10.74 -11.74
C ARG A 125 -6.50 -10.03 -12.25
N ASP A 126 -7.65 -10.40 -11.69
CA ASP A 126 -8.94 -9.82 -12.10
C ASP A 126 -9.03 -8.36 -11.67
N ILE A 127 -8.60 -8.05 -10.43
CA ILE A 127 -8.54 -6.68 -9.92
C ILE A 127 -7.52 -5.86 -10.70
N LEU A 128 -6.32 -6.40 -10.93
CA LEU A 128 -5.29 -5.72 -11.72
C LEU A 128 -5.79 -5.36 -13.12
N THR A 129 -6.47 -6.31 -13.79
CA THR A 129 -7.03 -6.08 -15.14
C THR A 129 -8.13 -5.04 -15.11
N PHE A 130 -9.01 -5.11 -14.11
CA PHE A 130 -10.09 -4.14 -13.92
C PHE A 130 -9.53 -2.74 -13.66
N ASP A 131 -8.64 -2.59 -12.69
CA ASP A 131 -8.03 -1.32 -12.32
C ASP A 131 -7.32 -0.67 -13.51
N GLN A 132 -6.50 -1.43 -14.24
CA GLN A 132 -5.80 -0.95 -15.44
C GLN A 132 -6.77 -0.46 -16.53
N SER A 133 -7.89 -1.15 -16.73
CA SER A 133 -8.89 -0.74 -17.72
C SER A 133 -9.58 0.60 -17.39
N HIS A 134 -9.54 1.01 -16.12
CA HIS A 134 -10.10 2.27 -15.62
C HIS A 134 -9.03 3.34 -15.33
N GLY A 135 -7.77 3.08 -15.69
CA GLY A 135 -6.65 4.02 -15.44
C GLY A 135 -6.25 4.11 -13.97
N ILE A 136 -6.56 3.10 -13.17
CA ILE A 136 -6.22 3.00 -11.75
C ILE A 136 -4.92 2.20 -11.62
N GLN A 137 -3.93 2.76 -10.92
CA GLN A 137 -2.65 2.11 -10.67
C GLN A 137 -2.75 1.16 -9.47
N LEU A 138 -2.29 -0.09 -9.64
CA LEU A 138 -2.20 -1.00 -8.50
C LEU A 138 -0.93 -0.73 -7.68
N ALA A 139 -1.10 -0.65 -6.35
CA ALA A 139 0.00 -0.62 -5.39
C ALA A 139 0.00 -1.90 -4.55
N ALA A 140 1.15 -2.58 -4.50
CA ALA A 140 1.32 -3.84 -3.81
C ALA A 140 1.66 -3.61 -2.33
N TRP A 141 0.76 -3.95 -1.41
CA TRP A 141 1.15 -4.11 -0.01
C TRP A 141 1.48 -5.58 0.27
N SER A 142 2.35 -5.81 1.24
CA SER A 142 2.92 -7.14 1.53
C SER A 142 3.57 -7.82 0.31
N PRO A 143 4.43 -7.09 -0.44
CA PRO A 143 5.04 -7.59 -1.68
C PRO A 143 5.85 -8.87 -1.48
N LEU A 144 6.40 -9.07 -0.28
CA LEU A 144 7.18 -10.27 0.06
C LEU A 144 6.32 -11.39 0.67
N GLY A 145 4.98 -11.26 0.63
CA GLY A 145 4.05 -12.27 1.16
C GLY A 145 4.21 -12.53 2.66
N GLY A 146 4.54 -11.51 3.47
CA GLY A 146 4.88 -11.69 4.88
C GLY A 146 6.12 -12.57 5.09
N GLY A 147 7.06 -12.56 4.15
CA GLY A 147 8.29 -13.35 4.16
C GLY A 147 8.15 -14.77 3.59
N ARG A 148 6.93 -15.26 3.33
CA ARG A 148 6.73 -16.61 2.75
C ARG A 148 7.34 -16.76 1.37
N SER A 149 7.18 -15.75 0.53
CA SER A 149 7.69 -15.75 -0.84
C SER A 149 9.22 -15.76 -0.90
N LEU A 150 9.90 -15.31 0.15
CA LEU A 150 11.38 -15.31 0.20
C LEU A 150 12.00 -16.71 0.21
N LYS A 151 11.24 -17.71 0.68
CA LYS A 151 11.69 -19.12 0.77
C LYS A 151 11.13 -19.99 -0.35
N ASN A 152 10.52 -19.37 -1.37
CA ASN A 152 10.04 -20.12 -2.52
C ASN A 152 11.23 -20.60 -3.37
N PRO A 153 11.36 -21.90 -3.69
CA PRO A 153 12.51 -22.44 -4.42
C PRO A 153 12.74 -21.80 -5.79
N VAL A 154 11.68 -21.34 -6.45
CA VAL A 154 11.80 -20.63 -7.72
C VAL A 154 12.47 -19.27 -7.51
N ILE A 155 12.05 -18.54 -6.48
CA ILE A 155 12.61 -17.22 -6.15
C ILE A 155 14.07 -17.37 -5.70
N GLU A 156 14.39 -18.38 -4.87
CA GLU A 156 15.78 -18.65 -4.45
C GLU A 156 16.69 -18.98 -5.65
N LYS A 157 16.22 -19.80 -6.59
CA LYS A 157 16.97 -20.11 -7.81
C LYS A 157 17.23 -18.85 -8.68
N LEU A 158 16.25 -17.96 -8.77
CA LEU A 158 16.41 -16.70 -9.48
C LEU A 158 17.35 -15.75 -8.74
N ALA A 159 17.30 -15.73 -7.40
CA ALA A 159 18.24 -14.97 -6.58
C ALA A 159 19.68 -15.38 -6.85
N ASP A 160 19.96 -16.68 -6.91
CA ASP A 160 21.29 -17.22 -7.27
C ASP A 160 21.68 -16.84 -8.71
N LYS A 161 20.75 -16.96 -9.67
CA LYS A 161 20.98 -16.63 -11.09
C LYS A 161 21.41 -15.18 -11.29
N TYR A 162 20.75 -14.26 -10.61
CA TYR A 162 20.99 -12.82 -10.75
C TYR A 162 21.96 -12.24 -9.73
N HIS A 163 22.47 -13.06 -8.81
CA HIS A 163 23.32 -12.63 -7.68
C HIS A 163 22.66 -11.52 -6.84
N LYS A 164 21.37 -11.68 -6.58
CA LYS A 164 20.52 -10.77 -5.81
C LYS A 164 19.85 -11.50 -4.65
N THR A 165 19.29 -10.75 -3.72
CA THR A 165 18.46 -11.34 -2.66
C THR A 165 17.08 -11.74 -3.20
N ALA A 166 16.43 -12.70 -2.56
CA ALA A 166 15.05 -13.08 -2.89
C ALA A 166 14.08 -11.87 -2.86
N ALA A 167 14.27 -10.95 -1.91
CA ALA A 167 13.50 -9.72 -1.84
C ALA A 167 13.70 -8.83 -3.07
N GLN A 168 14.94 -8.64 -3.51
CA GLN A 168 15.23 -7.85 -4.71
C GLN A 168 14.63 -8.47 -5.97
N ILE A 169 14.64 -9.82 -6.10
CA ILE A 169 13.99 -10.52 -7.23
C ILE A 169 12.49 -10.21 -7.26
N ILE A 170 11.80 -10.34 -6.13
CA ILE A 170 10.35 -10.08 -6.05
C ILE A 170 10.05 -8.61 -6.35
N LEU A 171 10.76 -7.68 -5.72
CA LEU A 171 10.54 -6.25 -5.94
C LEU A 171 10.86 -5.83 -7.39
N ARG A 172 11.90 -6.43 -8.00
CA ARG A 172 12.19 -6.18 -9.42
C ARG A 172 11.11 -6.74 -10.34
N TRP A 173 10.57 -7.91 -10.05
CA TRP A 173 9.45 -8.50 -10.76
C TRP A 173 8.19 -7.62 -10.70
N GLU A 174 7.85 -7.09 -9.53
CA GLU A 174 6.72 -6.16 -9.39
C GLU A 174 6.97 -4.87 -10.18
N TRP A 175 8.18 -4.30 -10.08
CA TRP A 175 8.57 -3.11 -10.83
C TRP A 175 8.43 -3.31 -12.35
N GLN A 176 8.87 -4.45 -12.90
CA GLN A 176 8.75 -4.76 -14.33
C GLN A 176 7.30 -5.01 -14.78
N ARG A 177 6.37 -5.09 -13.86
CA ARG A 177 4.93 -5.16 -14.10
C ARG A 177 4.20 -3.83 -13.87
N ASP A 178 4.94 -2.73 -13.79
CA ASP A 178 4.41 -1.39 -13.53
C ASP A 178 3.62 -1.28 -12.21
N LEU A 179 4.00 -2.04 -11.18
CA LEU A 179 3.36 -1.96 -9.86
C LEU A 179 4.10 -0.97 -8.94
N ILE A 180 3.34 -0.26 -8.11
CA ILE A 180 3.88 0.49 -6.99
C ILE A 180 4.10 -0.47 -5.82
N MET A 181 5.32 -0.54 -5.28
CA MET A 181 5.63 -1.45 -4.18
C MET A 181 5.63 -0.73 -2.84
N VAL A 182 4.91 -1.28 -1.87
CA VAL A 182 4.91 -0.79 -0.48
C VAL A 182 5.63 -1.81 0.39
N VAL A 183 6.95 -1.65 0.51
CA VAL A 183 7.81 -2.54 1.29
C VAL A 183 8.22 -1.88 2.59
N LYS A 184 8.12 -2.62 3.70
CA LYS A 184 8.50 -2.14 5.04
C LYS A 184 9.67 -2.93 5.59
N SER A 185 10.61 -2.25 6.23
CA SER A 185 11.61 -2.86 7.11
C SER A 185 11.98 -1.90 8.24
N VAL A 186 12.41 -2.47 9.38
CA VAL A 186 13.02 -1.74 10.50
C VAL A 186 14.54 -1.96 10.53
N HIS A 187 15.08 -2.76 9.63
CA HIS A 187 16.50 -3.04 9.50
C HIS A 187 17.10 -2.17 8.39
N GLU A 188 18.07 -1.36 8.73
CA GLU A 188 18.70 -0.40 7.81
C GLU A 188 19.30 -1.09 6.56
N ASP A 189 19.99 -2.21 6.74
CA ASP A 189 20.57 -3.01 5.66
C ASP A 189 19.50 -3.48 4.65
N ARG A 190 18.33 -3.90 5.15
CA ARG A 190 17.20 -4.31 4.31
C ARG A 190 16.55 -3.13 3.61
N ILE A 191 16.41 -1.96 4.29
CA ILE A 191 15.89 -0.74 3.67
C ILE A 191 16.76 -0.36 2.48
N ILE A 192 18.09 -0.38 2.66
CA ILE A 192 19.04 -0.08 1.61
C ILE A 192 18.96 -1.12 0.49
N SER A 193 19.02 -2.42 0.80
CA SER A 193 19.02 -3.47 -0.21
C SER A 193 17.72 -3.53 -1.01
N ASN A 194 16.57 -3.30 -0.38
CA ASN A 194 15.26 -3.27 -1.07
C ASN A 194 15.14 -2.12 -2.08
N SER A 195 15.92 -1.04 -1.94
CA SER A 195 15.97 0.04 -2.94
C SER A 195 16.90 -0.25 -4.11
N GLN A 196 17.78 -1.25 -4.01
CA GLN A 196 18.78 -1.60 -5.03
C GLN A 196 18.25 -2.63 -6.03
N ILE A 197 17.20 -2.24 -6.76
CA ILE A 197 16.50 -3.11 -7.73
C ILE A 197 16.60 -2.60 -9.17
N PHE A 198 17.31 -1.49 -9.40
CA PHE A 198 17.37 -0.83 -10.71
C PHE A 198 18.62 -1.14 -11.52
N ASP A 199 19.56 -1.91 -10.95
CA ASP A 199 20.84 -2.25 -11.54
C ASP A 199 20.87 -3.62 -12.26
N PHE A 200 19.71 -4.28 -12.35
CA PHE A 200 19.50 -5.54 -13.07
C PHE A 200 18.08 -5.63 -13.63
N GLU A 201 17.89 -6.57 -14.53
CA GLU A 201 16.58 -6.83 -15.16
C GLU A 201 16.33 -8.33 -15.22
N LEU A 202 15.12 -8.76 -14.88
CA LEU A 202 14.67 -10.14 -15.09
C LEU A 202 14.30 -10.34 -16.54
N SER A 203 14.68 -11.48 -17.13
CA SER A 203 14.22 -11.84 -18.46
C SER A 203 12.69 -12.06 -18.47
N ASP A 204 12.06 -11.91 -19.63
CA ASP A 204 10.63 -12.18 -19.79
C ASP A 204 10.25 -13.60 -19.36
N GLU A 205 11.13 -14.58 -19.61
CA GLU A 205 10.93 -15.98 -19.18
C GLU A 205 10.91 -16.09 -17.65
N ASP A 206 11.81 -15.38 -16.96
CA ASP A 206 11.88 -15.39 -15.50
C ASP A 206 10.69 -14.65 -14.87
N VAL A 207 10.25 -13.54 -15.48
CA VAL A 207 9.01 -12.85 -15.09
C VAL A 207 7.83 -13.80 -15.22
N GLN A 208 7.70 -14.53 -16.34
CA GLN A 208 6.62 -15.50 -16.52
C GLN A 208 6.72 -16.67 -15.54
N THR A 209 7.93 -17.10 -15.19
CA THR A 209 8.15 -18.14 -14.18
C THR A 209 7.62 -17.71 -12.81
N ILE A 210 7.84 -16.47 -12.40
CA ILE A 210 7.25 -15.92 -11.17
C ILE A 210 5.73 -15.77 -11.29
N ASN A 211 5.23 -15.35 -12.46
CA ASN A 211 3.79 -15.25 -12.71
C ASN A 211 3.04 -16.57 -12.53
N GLN A 212 3.71 -17.71 -12.72
CA GLN A 212 3.12 -19.05 -12.52
C GLN A 212 3.01 -19.46 -11.05
N LEU A 213 3.59 -18.70 -10.12
CA LEU A 213 3.49 -18.97 -8.68
C LEU A 213 2.17 -18.55 -8.07
N ASP A 214 1.30 -17.92 -8.85
CA ASP A 214 -0.01 -17.44 -8.39
C ASP A 214 -0.90 -18.59 -7.93
N GLU A 215 -1.31 -18.54 -6.70
CA GLU A 215 -2.23 -19.50 -6.08
C GLU A 215 -3.60 -18.88 -5.77
N GLY A 216 -3.77 -17.55 -6.01
CA GLY A 216 -4.97 -16.80 -5.66
C GLY A 216 -5.23 -16.79 -4.15
N LYS A 217 -4.18 -16.93 -3.34
CA LYS A 217 -4.30 -17.01 -1.88
C LYS A 217 -3.98 -15.67 -1.24
N ARG A 218 -5.00 -14.98 -0.82
CA ARG A 218 -4.90 -13.80 0.04
C ARG A 218 -4.37 -14.15 1.42
N GLY A 219 -3.79 -13.18 2.11
CA GLY A 219 -3.38 -13.32 3.50
C GLY A 219 -4.57 -13.62 4.42
N LEU A 220 -4.29 -14.21 5.59
CA LEU A 220 -5.30 -14.68 6.54
C LEU A 220 -6.29 -13.61 7.04
N TRP A 221 -5.93 -12.34 6.96
CA TRP A 221 -6.77 -11.24 7.49
C TRP A 221 -8.02 -10.97 6.63
N TYR A 222 -8.00 -11.33 5.35
CA TYR A 222 -9.13 -11.09 4.47
C TYR A 222 -10.37 -11.89 4.86
N SER A 223 -10.20 -13.10 5.40
CA SER A 223 -11.31 -13.94 5.83
C SER A 223 -12.02 -13.42 7.08
N ASP A 224 -11.30 -12.65 7.90
CA ASP A 224 -11.79 -12.17 9.19
C ASP A 224 -12.26 -10.71 9.12
N PHE A 225 -12.12 -10.06 7.97
CA PHE A 225 -12.53 -8.68 7.79
C PHE A 225 -14.06 -8.56 7.67
N GLN A 226 -14.65 -7.80 8.58
CA GLN A 226 -16.09 -7.53 8.57
C GLN A 226 -16.36 -6.22 7.83
N TRP A 227 -16.65 -6.32 6.55
CA TRP A 227 -16.85 -5.20 5.63
C TRP A 227 -17.92 -4.19 6.06
N HIS A 228 -18.85 -4.58 6.94
CA HIS A 228 -19.99 -3.76 7.38
C HIS A 228 -19.81 -3.15 8.76
N ASP A 229 -18.80 -3.53 9.52
CA ASP A 229 -18.56 -2.95 10.84
C ASP A 229 -17.48 -1.86 10.75
N PRO A 230 -17.87 -0.55 10.89
CA PRO A 230 -16.90 0.54 10.90
C PRO A 230 -15.96 0.49 12.11
N ASN A 231 -16.34 -0.25 13.16
CA ASN A 231 -15.53 -0.51 14.32
C ASN A 231 -14.85 -1.88 14.25
N ALA A 232 -15.06 -2.65 13.16
CA ALA A 232 -14.30 -3.86 12.94
C ALA A 232 -12.83 -3.46 13.04
N LYS A 233 -12.27 -3.74 14.18
CA LYS A 233 -10.85 -3.70 14.35
C LYS A 233 -10.33 -4.59 13.23
N ILE A 234 -9.32 -4.11 12.53
CA ILE A 234 -8.39 -5.01 11.83
C ILE A 234 -7.69 -5.73 13.00
N ALA A 235 -8.52 -6.40 13.78
CA ALA A 235 -8.30 -6.70 15.19
C ALA A 235 -7.12 -7.62 15.37
N ASN A 236 -6.78 -8.37 14.38
CA ASN A 236 -5.73 -9.37 14.55
C ASN A 236 -4.48 -9.07 13.74
N ALA A 237 -4.54 -8.14 12.80
CA ALA A 237 -3.37 -7.81 12.00
C ALA A 237 -2.46 -6.75 12.66
N ILE A 238 -3.05 -5.84 13.44
CA ILE A 238 -2.28 -4.78 14.14
C ILE A 238 -1.83 -5.26 15.53
N ASP A 239 -2.67 -6.01 16.24
CA ASP A 239 -2.34 -6.54 17.59
C ASP A 239 -1.21 -7.59 17.56
N HIS A 240 -0.92 -8.19 16.40
CA HIS A 240 0.22 -9.09 16.20
C HIS A 240 1.43 -8.39 15.58
N TRP A 241 1.32 -7.12 15.26
CA TRP A 241 2.43 -6.34 14.72
C TRP A 241 3.22 -5.69 15.85
N ASP A 242 3.98 -6.51 16.54
CA ASP A 242 4.95 -6.01 17.51
C ASP A 242 6.19 -5.49 16.77
N ASP A 243 6.17 -4.21 16.45
CA ASP A 243 7.29 -3.52 15.81
C ASP A 243 8.55 -3.49 16.70
N THR A 244 8.43 -3.91 17.95
CA THR A 244 9.53 -3.89 18.93
C THR A 244 10.31 -5.21 19.01
N ASP A 245 9.77 -6.31 18.44
CA ASP A 245 10.44 -7.61 18.41
C ASP A 245 11.02 -7.94 17.03
N PRO A 246 12.31 -7.66 16.78
CA PRO A 246 12.95 -7.94 15.50
C PRO A 246 13.11 -9.44 15.20
N SER A 247 12.80 -10.32 16.13
CA SER A 247 12.94 -11.77 15.99
C SER A 247 11.66 -12.43 15.45
N LYS A 248 10.52 -11.74 15.48
CA LYS A 248 9.28 -12.27 14.92
C LYS A 248 9.27 -12.11 13.40
N PRO A 249 9.08 -13.19 12.64
CA PRO A 249 8.87 -13.08 11.20
C PRO A 249 7.57 -12.29 10.94
N LEU A 250 7.69 -11.28 10.05
CA LEU A 250 6.53 -10.64 9.44
C LEU A 250 5.79 -11.64 8.60
#